data_af9e353756965a387190a582dc5af5dd
#
_entry.id   af9e353756965a387190a582dc5af5dd
#
_cell.length_a   1.000
_cell.length_b   1.000
_cell.length_c   1.000
_cell.angle_alpha   90.00
_cell.angle_beta   90.00
_cell.angle_gamma   90.00
#
_symmetry.space_group_name_H-M   'P 1'
#
loop_
_entity.id
_entity.type
_entity.pdbx_description
1 polymer ?
#
loop_
_entity_poly.entity_id
_entity_poly.type
_entity_poly.pdbx_seq_one_letter_code
_entity_poly.pdbx_strand_id
1 'polypeptide(L)'
;MEQKLIDQLNEWHESDEQQRIIDFLLTISDEEQDYDSISLLARAYTNMGLYEEALYHFDKISEAGKQDSLWHYRVGFALYYLKRYEESAQAFSRADQLDPGDQYTEYFLTRSSQKAEKQKREKLRLSKKKASMAHGESVNGKVLFSDMFLANFWEESEYARESYQSELPTDELIDSIEKELGYKLPSSYIDLMKQRNGGVPNNTNFPTKDPTSWAEDHIAITGIMGIGRKKSYSLCGDLGSQFMIDEWGYPDIGVVICDCPSAGHDVVMLDYRACGIDGEPEVVHVDQEDDYEITFLADNFEEFIKGLVNDEEYDTSEEDKEEALDKVAHGKFSPLLEELCSRVTGVDQVEQKIRTICTQICEEKGNFSFQADELSYLMYDVQFWLYTKSYPDTSRDQYVAAYPKIIAFGGEFGQGGYAPSFITDWLDIRKKEGRIIQDHGIIRFTDSYSAEVINKLQIA
;
A
#
# COMPACT_ATOMS: atom_id res chain seq x y z
N MET A 1 24.12 17.92 -28.95
CA MET A 1 25.02 18.14 -27.77
C MET A 1 26.32 17.35 -27.89
N GLU A 2 27.46 17.81 -27.33
CA GLU A 2 28.69 17.01 -27.31
C GLU A 2 28.54 15.81 -26.37
N GLN A 3 29.05 14.62 -26.75
CA GLN A 3 28.93 13.37 -25.97
C GLN A 3 29.42 13.52 -24.51
N LYS A 4 30.53 14.23 -24.31
CA LYS A 4 31.09 14.46 -22.97
C LYS A 4 30.13 15.21 -22.05
N LEU A 5 29.31 16.11 -22.60
CA LEU A 5 28.31 16.84 -21.85
C LEU A 5 27.11 15.96 -21.49
N ILE A 6 26.70 15.11 -22.43
CA ILE A 6 25.63 14.10 -22.16
C ILE A 6 26.08 13.18 -21.03
N ASP A 7 27.31 12.69 -21.06
CA ASP A 7 27.85 11.82 -20.00
C ASP A 7 27.87 12.51 -18.64
N GLN A 8 28.25 13.80 -18.61
CA GLN A 8 28.23 14.62 -17.38
C GLN A 8 26.81 14.82 -16.83
N LEU A 9 25.83 15.09 -17.69
CA LEU A 9 24.43 15.26 -17.28
C LEU A 9 23.84 13.96 -16.76
N ASN A 10 24.21 12.83 -17.35
CA ASN A 10 23.82 11.52 -16.84
C ASN A 10 24.46 11.19 -15.49
N GLU A 11 25.72 11.55 -15.26
CA GLU A 11 26.38 11.41 -13.95
C GLU A 11 25.65 12.24 -12.86
N TRP A 12 25.25 13.47 -13.15
CA TRP A 12 24.46 14.28 -12.25
C TRP A 12 23.07 13.69 -11.99
N HIS A 13 22.47 13.09 -13.03
CA HIS A 13 21.18 12.41 -12.88
C HIS A 13 21.29 11.18 -11.96
N GLU A 14 22.32 10.34 -12.13
CA GLU A 14 22.58 9.18 -11.27
C GLU A 14 22.89 9.57 -9.81
N SER A 15 23.44 10.77 -9.63
CA SER A 15 23.74 11.35 -8.32
C SER A 15 22.56 12.15 -7.71
N ASP A 16 21.39 12.12 -8.35
CA ASP A 16 20.18 12.87 -7.97
C ASP A 16 20.33 14.39 -7.92
N GLU A 17 21.29 14.94 -8.68
CA GLU A 17 21.55 16.38 -8.75
C GLU A 17 20.63 17.08 -9.79
N GLN A 18 19.31 16.86 -9.72
CA GLN A 18 18.34 17.30 -10.73
C GLN A 18 18.31 18.84 -10.89
N GLN A 19 18.34 19.58 -9.78
CA GLN A 19 18.39 21.06 -9.82
C GLN A 19 19.61 21.58 -10.57
N ARG A 20 20.75 20.92 -10.42
CA ARG A 20 21.99 21.28 -11.12
C ARG A 20 21.89 21.08 -12.63
N ILE A 21 21.19 20.02 -13.05
CA ILE A 21 20.90 19.77 -14.47
C ILE A 21 20.03 20.89 -15.03
N ILE A 22 18.98 21.29 -14.32
CA ILE A 22 18.07 22.37 -14.71
C ILE A 22 18.84 23.68 -14.82
N ASP A 23 19.56 24.08 -13.77
CA ASP A 23 20.31 25.33 -13.73
C ASP A 23 21.31 25.42 -14.88
N PHE A 24 22.01 24.32 -15.18
CA PHE A 24 22.97 24.27 -16.27
C PHE A 24 22.29 24.37 -17.64
N LEU A 25 21.25 23.56 -17.91
CA LEU A 25 20.58 23.52 -19.22
C LEU A 25 19.85 24.83 -19.53
N LEU A 26 19.35 25.54 -18.53
CA LEU A 26 18.76 26.88 -18.69
C LEU A 26 19.79 27.96 -19.05
N THR A 27 21.11 27.73 -18.90
CA THR A 27 22.14 28.65 -19.40
C THR A 27 22.37 28.57 -20.91
N ILE A 28 21.92 27.46 -21.54
CA ILE A 28 22.03 27.25 -22.98
C ILE A 28 20.95 28.08 -23.66
N SER A 29 21.31 28.88 -24.66
CA SER A 29 20.32 29.69 -25.39
C SER A 29 19.32 28.82 -26.14
N ASP A 30 18.08 29.32 -26.28
CA ASP A 30 17.00 28.56 -26.99
C ASP A 30 17.40 28.13 -28.41
N GLU A 31 18.26 28.90 -29.07
CA GLU A 31 18.77 28.61 -30.43
C GLU A 31 19.80 27.45 -30.45
N GLU A 32 20.45 27.19 -29.33
CA GLU A 32 21.46 26.15 -29.17
C GLU A 32 20.91 24.85 -28.53
N GLN A 33 19.68 24.91 -28.00
CA GLN A 33 19.02 23.73 -27.44
C GLN A 33 18.59 22.80 -28.56
N ASP A 34 19.01 21.54 -28.45
CA ASP A 34 18.62 20.45 -29.33
C ASP A 34 17.65 19.48 -28.62
N TYR A 35 17.21 18.45 -29.34
CA TYR A 35 16.29 17.42 -28.81
C TYR A 35 16.79 16.81 -27.49
N ASP A 36 18.08 16.46 -27.41
CA ASP A 36 18.67 15.80 -26.26
C ASP A 36 18.70 16.71 -25.04
N SER A 37 19.11 17.99 -25.20
CA SER A 37 19.16 18.97 -24.13
C SER A 37 17.78 19.26 -23.54
N ILE A 38 16.75 19.46 -24.39
CA ILE A 38 15.38 19.71 -23.96
C ILE A 38 14.79 18.45 -23.30
N SER A 39 15.07 17.25 -23.85
CA SER A 39 14.60 15.99 -23.26
C SER A 39 15.20 15.72 -21.87
N LEU A 40 16.50 16.03 -21.69
CA LEU A 40 17.16 15.91 -20.38
C LEU A 40 16.64 16.95 -19.37
N LEU A 41 16.36 18.18 -19.82
CA LEU A 41 15.76 19.23 -18.99
C LEU A 41 14.37 18.83 -18.51
N ALA A 42 13.51 18.35 -19.44
CA ALA A 42 12.17 17.87 -19.11
C ALA A 42 12.20 16.66 -18.15
N ARG A 43 13.16 15.74 -18.33
CA ARG A 43 13.38 14.62 -17.41
C ARG A 43 13.76 15.10 -16.01
N ALA A 44 14.64 16.10 -15.90
CA ALA A 44 15.03 16.64 -14.60
C ALA A 44 13.84 17.30 -13.87
N TYR A 45 12.99 18.04 -14.59
CA TYR A 45 11.74 18.56 -14.03
C TYR A 45 10.80 17.44 -13.58
N THR A 46 10.65 16.38 -14.38
CA THR A 46 9.85 15.20 -14.01
C THR A 46 10.33 14.56 -12.70
N ASN A 47 11.66 14.39 -12.54
CA ASN A 47 12.23 13.78 -11.33
C ASN A 47 12.08 14.66 -10.07
N MET A 48 11.90 15.96 -10.25
CA MET A 48 11.60 16.89 -9.15
C MET A 48 10.09 17.02 -8.87
N GLY A 49 9.24 16.26 -9.56
CA GLY A 49 7.79 16.37 -9.42
C GLY A 49 7.17 17.63 -10.07
N LEU A 50 7.94 18.36 -10.88
CA LEU A 50 7.50 19.55 -11.59
C LEU A 50 6.95 19.17 -12.97
N TYR A 51 5.81 18.49 -12.96
CA TYR A 51 5.26 17.80 -14.14
C TYR A 51 4.73 18.77 -15.21
N GLU A 52 4.17 19.91 -14.83
CA GLU A 52 3.70 20.93 -15.80
C GLU A 52 4.88 21.55 -16.54
N GLU A 53 5.97 21.86 -15.85
CA GLU A 53 7.21 22.35 -16.43
C GLU A 53 7.84 21.29 -17.36
N ALA A 54 7.80 20.03 -16.95
CA ALA A 54 8.27 18.92 -17.77
C ALA A 54 7.47 18.85 -19.08
N LEU A 55 6.15 18.88 -19.03
CA LEU A 55 5.28 18.87 -20.20
C LEU A 55 5.51 20.05 -21.12
N TYR A 56 5.70 21.26 -20.57
CA TYR A 56 6.04 22.44 -21.35
C TYR A 56 7.33 22.23 -22.20
N HIS A 57 8.34 21.59 -21.63
CA HIS A 57 9.59 21.30 -22.36
C HIS A 57 9.42 20.14 -23.32
N PHE A 58 8.68 19.09 -23.00
CA PHE A 58 8.37 18.00 -23.93
C PHE A 58 7.58 18.47 -25.13
N ASP A 59 6.68 19.44 -24.97
CA ASP A 59 5.90 20.01 -26.09
C ASP A 59 6.79 20.71 -27.11
N LYS A 60 7.83 21.42 -26.69
CA LYS A 60 8.81 22.09 -27.58
C LYS A 60 9.48 21.12 -28.56
N ILE A 61 9.64 19.86 -28.19
CA ILE A 61 10.27 18.82 -28.99
C ILE A 61 9.29 17.77 -29.52
N SER A 62 7.99 18.04 -29.44
CA SER A 62 6.93 17.09 -29.76
C SER A 62 7.04 16.54 -31.20
N GLU A 63 7.39 17.37 -32.18
CA GLU A 63 7.55 16.93 -33.59
C GLU A 63 8.66 15.90 -33.75
N ALA A 64 9.80 16.08 -33.08
CA ALA A 64 10.92 15.13 -33.09
C ALA A 64 10.60 13.88 -32.24
N GLY A 65 9.86 14.06 -31.14
CA GLY A 65 9.49 12.99 -30.20
C GLY A 65 8.44 12.00 -30.73
N LYS A 66 7.70 12.32 -31.82
CA LYS A 66 6.61 11.49 -32.36
C LYS A 66 6.96 10.02 -32.63
N GLN A 67 8.21 9.72 -32.90
CA GLN A 67 8.70 8.37 -33.16
C GLN A 67 9.66 7.84 -32.09
N ASP A 68 9.72 8.51 -30.94
CA ASP A 68 10.53 8.13 -29.79
C ASP A 68 9.64 7.54 -28.68
N SER A 69 9.76 6.24 -28.41
CA SER A 69 9.02 5.54 -27.36
C SER A 69 9.28 6.15 -25.98
N LEU A 70 10.54 6.51 -25.70
CA LEU A 70 10.93 7.08 -24.40
C LEU A 70 10.35 8.49 -24.20
N TRP A 71 10.20 9.29 -25.25
CA TRP A 71 9.52 10.58 -25.19
C TRP A 71 8.05 10.38 -24.81
N HIS A 72 7.35 9.45 -25.47
CA HIS A 72 5.95 9.14 -25.14
C HIS A 72 5.79 8.58 -23.73
N TYR A 73 6.69 7.72 -23.27
CA TYR A 73 6.71 7.23 -21.90
C TYR A 73 6.81 8.37 -20.88
N ARG A 74 7.79 9.28 -21.07
CA ARG A 74 8.01 10.41 -20.15
C ARG A 74 6.84 11.41 -20.12
N VAL A 75 6.25 11.69 -21.28
CA VAL A 75 5.02 12.50 -21.38
C VAL A 75 3.88 11.80 -20.66
N GLY A 76 3.67 10.51 -20.89
CA GLY A 76 2.67 9.69 -20.20
C GLY A 76 2.84 9.72 -18.69
N PHE A 77 4.07 9.60 -18.22
CA PHE A 77 4.42 9.64 -16.79
C PHE A 77 4.07 11.01 -16.15
N ALA A 78 4.46 12.11 -16.77
CA ALA A 78 4.11 13.44 -16.26
C ALA A 78 2.57 13.66 -16.24
N LEU A 79 1.86 13.22 -17.30
CA LEU A 79 0.40 13.30 -17.37
C LEU A 79 -0.28 12.43 -16.29
N TYR A 80 0.29 11.27 -15.95
CA TYR A 80 -0.23 10.39 -14.91
C TYR A 80 -0.25 11.10 -13.55
N TYR A 81 0.85 11.70 -13.16
CA TYR A 81 0.96 12.41 -11.88
C TYR A 81 0.17 13.72 -11.85
N LEU A 82 -0.16 14.30 -13.02
CA LEU A 82 -1.12 15.40 -13.14
C LEU A 82 -2.59 14.94 -13.17
N LYS A 83 -2.85 13.65 -12.96
CA LYS A 83 -4.19 13.04 -12.99
C LYS A 83 -4.92 13.21 -14.32
N ARG A 84 -4.17 13.47 -15.42
CA ARG A 84 -4.67 13.56 -16.80
C ARG A 84 -4.64 12.16 -17.43
N TYR A 85 -5.35 11.22 -16.82
CA TYR A 85 -5.20 9.79 -17.08
C TYR A 85 -5.56 9.35 -18.49
N GLU A 86 -6.56 9.98 -19.14
CA GLU A 86 -6.91 9.66 -20.52
C GLU A 86 -5.77 10.00 -21.49
N GLU A 87 -5.16 11.17 -21.33
CA GLU A 87 -4.00 11.60 -22.13
C GLU A 87 -2.76 10.78 -21.80
N SER A 88 -2.57 10.43 -20.54
CA SER A 88 -1.52 9.54 -20.08
C SER A 88 -1.63 8.15 -20.74
N ALA A 89 -2.80 7.53 -20.74
CA ALA A 89 -3.04 6.25 -21.39
C ALA A 89 -2.75 6.29 -22.90
N GLN A 90 -3.11 7.39 -23.57
CA GLN A 90 -2.78 7.57 -24.99
C GLN A 90 -1.27 7.66 -25.22
N ALA A 91 -0.54 8.39 -24.38
CA ALA A 91 0.90 8.50 -24.47
C ALA A 91 1.60 7.15 -24.23
N PHE A 92 1.24 6.41 -23.19
CA PHE A 92 1.79 5.07 -22.93
C PHE A 92 1.41 4.06 -24.01
N SER A 93 0.18 4.09 -24.54
CA SER A 93 -0.21 3.26 -25.68
C SER A 93 0.67 3.53 -26.91
N ARG A 94 1.08 4.78 -27.12
CA ARG A 94 1.97 5.11 -28.20
C ARG A 94 3.41 4.66 -27.92
N ALA A 95 3.87 4.76 -26.68
CA ALA A 95 5.18 4.24 -26.26
C ALA A 95 5.26 2.73 -26.52
N ASP A 96 4.25 1.97 -26.08
CA ASP A 96 4.17 0.52 -26.28
C ASP A 96 4.12 0.11 -27.76
N GLN A 97 3.39 0.84 -28.60
CA GLN A 97 3.39 0.59 -30.05
C GLN A 97 4.75 0.79 -30.71
N LEU A 98 5.59 1.69 -30.20
CA LEU A 98 6.92 2.00 -30.73
C LEU A 98 8.00 1.05 -30.18
N ASP A 99 7.87 0.60 -28.96
CA ASP A 99 8.79 -0.32 -28.28
C ASP A 99 7.99 -1.29 -27.39
N PRO A 100 7.45 -2.38 -27.96
CA PRO A 100 6.58 -3.31 -27.24
C PRO A 100 7.33 -4.15 -26.21
N GLY A 101 6.67 -4.41 -25.08
CA GLY A 101 7.13 -5.35 -24.05
C GLY A 101 7.98 -4.71 -22.94
N ASP A 102 8.02 -3.38 -22.85
CA ASP A 102 8.54 -2.71 -21.68
C ASP A 102 7.54 -2.80 -20.51
N GLN A 103 7.90 -3.52 -19.46
CA GLN A 103 7.03 -3.79 -18.30
C GLN A 103 6.52 -2.52 -17.60
N TYR A 104 7.33 -1.47 -17.54
CA TYR A 104 6.92 -0.20 -16.93
C TYR A 104 5.89 0.53 -17.80
N THR A 105 6.06 0.52 -19.11
CA THR A 105 5.10 1.08 -20.06
C THR A 105 3.76 0.35 -19.98
N GLU A 106 3.76 -1.00 -19.97
CA GLU A 106 2.56 -1.82 -19.84
C GLU A 106 1.85 -1.57 -18.50
N TYR A 107 2.60 -1.48 -17.39
CA TYR A 107 2.08 -1.17 -16.07
C TYR A 107 1.35 0.18 -16.04
N PHE A 108 2.02 1.26 -16.47
CA PHE A 108 1.42 2.58 -16.46
C PHE A 108 0.28 2.74 -17.47
N LEU A 109 0.34 2.06 -18.63
CA LEU A 109 -0.77 2.01 -19.59
C LEU A 109 -2.02 1.42 -18.96
N THR A 110 -1.88 0.29 -18.27
CA THR A 110 -2.98 -0.39 -17.59
C THR A 110 -3.58 0.51 -16.52
N ARG A 111 -2.75 1.04 -15.61
CA ARG A 111 -3.22 1.91 -14.53
C ARG A 111 -3.85 3.21 -15.04
N SER A 112 -3.25 3.87 -16.02
CA SER A 112 -3.82 5.09 -16.62
C SER A 112 -5.18 4.82 -17.26
N SER A 113 -5.34 3.69 -17.93
CA SER A 113 -6.61 3.29 -18.55
C SER A 113 -7.69 3.02 -17.51
N GLN A 114 -7.38 2.30 -16.45
CA GLN A 114 -8.30 2.02 -15.33
C GLN A 114 -8.74 3.32 -14.63
N LYS A 115 -7.77 4.20 -14.29
CA LYS A 115 -8.06 5.49 -13.65
C LYS A 115 -8.84 6.43 -14.58
N ALA A 116 -8.59 6.45 -15.87
CA ALA A 116 -9.37 7.21 -16.84
C ALA A 116 -10.85 6.76 -16.90
N GLU A 117 -11.09 5.44 -16.93
CA GLU A 117 -12.45 4.91 -16.90
C GLU A 117 -13.15 5.19 -15.56
N LYS A 118 -12.45 5.10 -14.44
CA LYS A 118 -12.98 5.48 -13.13
C LYS A 118 -13.38 6.94 -13.08
N GLN A 119 -12.52 7.87 -13.55
CA GLN A 119 -12.85 9.30 -13.64
C GLN A 119 -14.08 9.58 -14.53
N LYS A 120 -14.23 8.87 -15.65
CA LYS A 120 -15.41 9.00 -16.51
C LYS A 120 -16.68 8.56 -15.79
N ARG A 121 -16.64 7.41 -15.11
CA ARG A 121 -17.78 6.90 -14.31
C ARG A 121 -18.14 7.88 -13.20
N GLU A 122 -17.16 8.40 -12.46
CA GLU A 122 -17.38 9.40 -11.40
C GLU A 122 -18.02 10.69 -11.95
N LYS A 123 -17.48 11.28 -13.00
CA LYS A 123 -18.05 12.48 -13.63
C LYS A 123 -19.50 12.26 -14.06
N LEU A 124 -19.81 11.08 -14.66
CA LEU A 124 -21.16 10.75 -15.08
C LEU A 124 -22.10 10.59 -13.87
N ARG A 125 -21.66 9.92 -12.81
CA ARG A 125 -22.42 9.73 -11.56
C ARG A 125 -22.75 11.07 -10.90
N LEU A 126 -21.74 11.90 -10.66
CA LEU A 126 -21.91 13.23 -10.07
C LEU A 126 -22.86 14.13 -10.92
N SER A 127 -22.76 14.07 -12.24
CA SER A 127 -23.66 14.82 -13.13
C SER A 127 -25.11 14.34 -13.05
N LYS A 128 -25.34 13.03 -12.97
CA LYS A 128 -26.68 12.44 -12.80
C LYS A 128 -27.28 12.84 -11.45
N LYS A 129 -26.50 12.78 -10.37
CA LYS A 129 -26.96 13.18 -9.03
C LYS A 129 -27.35 14.66 -8.99
N LYS A 130 -26.51 15.55 -9.54
CA LYS A 130 -26.85 16.98 -9.69
C LYS A 130 -28.16 17.19 -10.44
N ALA A 131 -28.41 16.44 -11.52
CA ALA A 131 -29.64 16.54 -12.31
C ALA A 131 -30.86 16.03 -11.53
N SER A 132 -30.79 14.95 -10.78
CA SER A 132 -31.89 14.39 -9.96
C SER A 132 -32.32 15.38 -8.85
N MET A 133 -31.34 15.98 -8.16
CA MET A 133 -31.61 16.96 -7.10
C MET A 133 -32.32 18.23 -7.62
N ALA A 134 -32.07 18.64 -8.85
CA ALA A 134 -32.77 19.77 -9.46
C ALA A 134 -34.28 19.49 -9.67
N HIS A 135 -34.73 18.25 -9.59
CA HIS A 135 -36.12 17.85 -9.79
C HIS A 135 -36.93 17.55 -8.51
N GLY A 136 -36.30 17.71 -7.33
CA GLY A 136 -36.93 17.79 -6.01
C GLY A 136 -37.74 16.57 -5.59
N GLU A 137 -37.11 15.43 -5.33
CA GLU A 137 -37.73 14.31 -4.56
C GLU A 137 -37.23 14.35 -3.11
N SER A 138 -38.07 14.88 -2.23
CA SER A 138 -37.89 14.83 -0.77
C SER A 138 -38.39 13.49 -0.24
N VAL A 139 -37.51 12.67 0.32
CA VAL A 139 -37.89 11.45 1.02
C VAL A 139 -38.22 11.80 2.48
N ASN A 140 -39.51 11.70 2.84
CA ASN A 140 -40.03 12.02 4.16
C ASN A 140 -40.19 10.77 5.06
N GLY A 141 -39.64 10.84 6.29
CA GLY A 141 -40.21 10.24 7.50
C GLY A 141 -40.25 8.71 7.63
N LYS A 142 -39.18 8.01 7.32
CA LYS A 142 -39.05 6.55 7.60
C LYS A 142 -38.09 6.34 8.77
N VAL A 143 -38.43 5.42 9.70
CA VAL A 143 -37.43 4.91 10.66
C VAL A 143 -36.32 4.23 9.86
N LEU A 144 -35.13 4.85 9.86
CA LEU A 144 -34.05 4.46 8.96
C LEU A 144 -33.36 3.17 9.43
N PHE A 145 -33.16 3.03 10.74
CA PHE A 145 -32.56 1.85 11.35
C PHE A 145 -33.52 1.20 12.34
N SER A 146 -33.81 -0.10 12.14
CA SER A 146 -34.68 -0.83 13.08
C SER A 146 -33.92 -1.19 14.37
N ASP A 147 -34.66 -1.33 15.49
CA ASP A 147 -34.07 -1.77 16.76
C ASP A 147 -33.34 -3.12 16.62
N MET A 148 -33.85 -4.02 15.78
CA MET A 148 -33.24 -5.32 15.53
C MET A 148 -31.89 -5.20 14.77
N PHE A 149 -31.78 -4.25 13.85
CA PHE A 149 -30.52 -3.96 13.15
C PHE A 149 -29.48 -3.40 14.13
N LEU A 150 -29.89 -2.47 14.98
CA LEU A 150 -29.00 -1.81 15.95
C LEU A 150 -28.58 -2.68 17.13
N ALA A 151 -29.36 -3.70 17.47
CA ALA A 151 -29.08 -4.61 18.57
C ALA A 151 -27.71 -5.33 18.45
N ASN A 152 -27.25 -5.56 17.21
CA ASN A 152 -25.99 -6.24 16.92
C ASN A 152 -25.05 -5.39 16.06
N PHE A 153 -25.29 -4.10 15.91
CA PHE A 153 -24.51 -3.25 15.02
C PHE A 153 -23.16 -2.84 15.63
N TRP A 154 -23.14 -2.54 16.93
CA TRP A 154 -21.98 -1.98 17.61
C TRP A 154 -21.21 -3.03 18.39
N GLU A 155 -19.88 -2.99 18.27
CA GLU A 155 -18.96 -3.72 19.13
C GLU A 155 -18.95 -3.14 20.55
N GLU A 156 -18.88 -4.01 21.56
CA GLU A 156 -18.77 -3.64 22.98
C GLU A 156 -17.32 -3.84 23.46
N SER A 157 -16.42 -2.89 23.14
CA SER A 157 -15.02 -2.91 23.58
C SER A 157 -14.67 -1.67 24.41
N GLU A 158 -13.59 -1.77 25.20
CA GLU A 158 -13.01 -0.63 25.90
C GLU A 158 -12.46 0.40 24.90
N TYR A 159 -11.82 -0.06 23.84
CA TYR A 159 -11.31 0.77 22.76
C TYR A 159 -12.41 1.61 22.11
N ALA A 160 -13.53 1.00 21.73
CA ALA A 160 -14.67 1.72 21.15
C ALA A 160 -15.20 2.81 22.08
N ARG A 161 -15.30 2.51 23.39
CA ARG A 161 -15.76 3.48 24.41
C ARG A 161 -14.79 4.63 24.62
N GLU A 162 -13.48 4.36 24.67
CA GLU A 162 -12.47 5.37 24.94
C GLU A 162 -12.19 6.26 23.73
N SER A 163 -12.12 5.68 22.53
CA SER A 163 -11.68 6.37 21.32
C SER A 163 -12.80 7.09 20.57
N TYR A 164 -14.01 6.51 20.54
CA TYR A 164 -15.11 6.99 19.66
C TYR A 164 -16.35 7.46 20.45
N GLN A 165 -16.78 6.66 21.44
CA GLN A 165 -18.11 6.86 22.02
C GLN A 165 -18.19 8.10 22.91
N SER A 166 -19.08 9.03 22.53
CA SER A 166 -19.41 10.25 23.25
C SER A 166 -20.80 10.17 23.88
N GLU A 167 -21.17 11.18 24.74
CA GLU A 167 -22.53 11.38 25.17
C GLU A 167 -23.46 11.62 23.97
N LEU A 168 -24.72 11.21 24.06
CA LEU A 168 -25.70 11.41 22.99
C LEU A 168 -25.79 12.90 22.62
N PRO A 169 -25.80 13.27 21.36
CA PRO A 169 -25.76 14.65 20.93
C PRO A 169 -27.12 15.32 21.11
N THR A 170 -27.11 16.54 21.69
CA THR A 170 -28.28 17.42 21.68
C THR A 170 -28.40 18.14 20.34
N ASP A 171 -29.59 18.68 20.03
CA ASP A 171 -29.81 19.45 18.80
C ASP A 171 -28.89 20.68 18.72
N GLU A 172 -28.63 21.35 19.91
CA GLU A 172 -27.71 22.48 19.98
C GLU A 172 -26.25 22.08 19.68
N LEU A 173 -25.84 20.87 20.10
CA LEU A 173 -24.51 20.36 19.77
C LEU A 173 -24.41 20.04 18.27
N ILE A 174 -25.43 19.41 17.70
CA ILE A 174 -25.48 19.12 16.25
C ILE A 174 -25.36 20.41 15.45
N ASP A 175 -26.20 21.43 15.73
CA ASP A 175 -26.15 22.74 15.05
C ASP A 175 -24.77 23.40 15.19
N SER A 176 -24.13 23.26 16.36
CA SER A 176 -22.78 23.81 16.60
C SER A 176 -21.69 23.09 15.79
N ILE A 177 -21.77 21.77 15.67
CA ILE A 177 -20.83 20.95 14.87
C ILE A 177 -21.03 21.22 13.38
N GLU A 178 -22.26 21.22 12.88
CA GLU A 178 -22.57 21.55 11.49
C GLU A 178 -22.05 22.93 11.08
N LYS A 179 -22.21 23.92 11.98
CA LYS A 179 -21.67 25.26 11.74
C LYS A 179 -20.15 25.29 11.67
N GLU A 180 -19.47 24.49 12.49
CA GLU A 180 -18.01 24.38 12.50
C GLU A 180 -17.49 23.69 11.25
N LEU A 181 -18.11 22.59 10.86
CA LEU A 181 -17.77 21.84 9.65
C LEU A 181 -18.16 22.57 8.34
N GLY A 182 -19.14 23.47 8.38
CA GLY A 182 -19.67 24.15 7.20
C GLY A 182 -20.64 23.31 6.35
N TYR A 183 -21.07 22.15 6.84
CA TYR A 183 -21.94 21.20 6.15
C TYR A 183 -23.12 20.78 7.06
N LYS A 184 -24.28 20.51 6.45
CA LYS A 184 -25.39 19.87 7.14
C LYS A 184 -25.20 18.37 7.16
N LEU A 185 -25.30 17.75 8.33
CA LEU A 185 -25.18 16.30 8.47
C LEU A 185 -26.45 15.59 7.97
N PRO A 186 -26.33 14.44 7.29
CA PRO A 186 -27.49 13.65 6.84
C PRO A 186 -28.36 13.25 8.04
N SER A 187 -29.68 13.23 7.84
CA SER A 187 -30.62 12.79 8.88
C SER A 187 -30.34 11.38 9.35
N SER A 188 -29.93 10.48 8.43
CA SER A 188 -29.53 9.11 8.75
C SER A 188 -28.30 9.05 9.68
N TYR A 189 -27.32 9.92 9.48
CA TYR A 189 -26.16 10.02 10.38
C TYR A 189 -26.56 10.52 11.77
N ILE A 190 -27.35 11.58 11.83
CA ILE A 190 -27.88 12.15 13.10
C ILE A 190 -28.70 11.10 13.86
N ASP A 191 -29.59 10.38 13.16
CA ASP A 191 -30.45 9.35 13.76
C ASP A 191 -29.64 8.20 14.37
N LEU A 192 -28.55 7.75 13.69
CA LEU A 192 -27.64 6.75 14.23
C LEU A 192 -26.91 7.28 15.47
N MET A 193 -26.38 8.51 15.41
CA MET A 193 -25.64 9.13 16.51
C MET A 193 -26.52 9.45 17.73
N LYS A 194 -27.80 9.73 17.56
CA LYS A 194 -28.77 9.90 18.65
C LYS A 194 -29.08 8.59 19.38
N GLN A 195 -28.74 7.44 18.83
CA GLN A 195 -28.90 6.14 19.51
C GLN A 195 -27.58 5.72 20.18
N ARG A 196 -26.46 5.87 19.50
CA ARG A 196 -25.10 5.71 20.03
C ARG A 196 -24.17 6.68 19.30
N ASN A 197 -23.55 7.57 20.03
CA ASN A 197 -22.75 8.66 19.45
C ASN A 197 -21.30 8.24 19.19
N GLY A 198 -21.08 7.58 18.07
CA GLY A 198 -19.79 7.02 17.66
C GLY A 198 -19.51 5.63 18.24
N GLY A 199 -18.64 4.89 17.58
CA GLY A 199 -18.24 3.55 18.00
C GLY A 199 -17.61 2.73 16.87
N VAL A 200 -17.28 1.50 17.20
CA VAL A 200 -16.79 0.48 16.26
C VAL A 200 -17.98 -0.41 15.87
N PRO A 201 -18.30 -0.59 14.59
CA PRO A 201 -19.33 -1.53 14.17
C PRO A 201 -18.78 -2.98 14.20
N ASN A 202 -19.67 -3.97 14.36
CA ASN A 202 -19.31 -5.38 14.25
C ASN A 202 -18.98 -5.80 12.81
N ASN A 203 -19.58 -5.12 11.84
CA ASN A 203 -19.27 -5.28 10.42
C ASN A 203 -18.43 -4.10 9.96
N THR A 204 -17.22 -4.34 9.53
CA THR A 204 -16.22 -3.30 9.28
C THR A 204 -15.84 -3.15 7.81
N ASN A 205 -16.23 -4.09 6.95
CA ASN A 205 -15.85 -4.06 5.54
C ASN A 205 -17.00 -3.58 4.65
N PHE A 206 -16.66 -2.86 3.59
CA PHE A 206 -17.63 -2.42 2.58
C PHE A 206 -17.17 -2.84 1.18
N PRO A 207 -17.98 -3.61 0.41
CA PRO A 207 -17.63 -4.07 -0.92
C PRO A 207 -17.41 -2.91 -1.89
N THR A 208 -16.35 -2.97 -2.69
CA THR A 208 -16.06 -2.00 -3.75
C THR A 208 -16.03 -2.69 -5.12
N LYS A 209 -16.22 -1.87 -6.16
CA LYS A 209 -16.09 -2.34 -7.56
C LYS A 209 -14.73 -2.00 -8.16
N ASP A 210 -14.05 -1.08 -7.54
CA ASP A 210 -12.74 -0.61 -7.96
C ASP A 210 -11.74 -0.95 -6.84
N PRO A 211 -10.53 -1.43 -7.17
CA PRO A 211 -9.50 -1.70 -6.17
C PRO A 211 -9.03 -0.41 -5.49
N THR A 212 -8.54 -0.57 -4.26
CA THR A 212 -7.88 0.47 -3.47
C THR A 212 -6.49 -0.03 -3.05
N SER A 213 -5.70 0.77 -2.34
CA SER A 213 -4.46 0.29 -1.74
C SER A 213 -4.70 -0.76 -0.64
N TRP A 214 -5.92 -0.77 -0.07
CA TRP A 214 -6.31 -1.73 0.96
C TRP A 214 -6.58 -3.12 0.39
N ALA A 215 -7.46 -3.23 -0.63
CA ALA A 215 -7.84 -4.50 -1.24
C ALA A 215 -8.42 -4.31 -2.66
N GLU A 216 -8.53 -5.42 -3.39
CA GLU A 216 -9.05 -5.46 -4.76
C GLU A 216 -10.57 -5.21 -4.84
N ASP A 217 -11.34 -5.57 -3.82
CA ASP A 217 -12.80 -5.69 -3.88
C ASP A 217 -13.54 -5.15 -2.65
N HIS A 218 -12.83 -4.59 -1.65
CA HIS A 218 -13.44 -3.99 -0.45
C HIS A 218 -12.56 -2.91 0.18
N ILE A 219 -13.15 -2.15 1.10
CA ILE A 219 -12.44 -1.31 2.08
C ILE A 219 -12.81 -1.75 3.49
N ALA A 220 -11.95 -1.44 4.46
CA ALA A 220 -12.24 -1.66 5.87
C ALA A 220 -12.31 -0.32 6.62
N ILE A 221 -13.18 -0.22 7.63
CA ILE A 221 -13.22 0.89 8.57
C ILE A 221 -12.87 0.42 9.99
N THR A 222 -12.21 1.25 10.77
CA THR A 222 -11.98 0.99 12.20
C THR A 222 -13.18 1.40 13.02
N GLY A 223 -13.71 2.60 12.77
CA GLY A 223 -14.85 3.09 13.54
C GLY A 223 -15.55 4.27 12.89
N ILE A 224 -16.75 4.57 13.40
CA ILE A 224 -17.59 5.67 12.95
C ILE A 224 -17.48 6.80 13.98
N MET A 225 -17.10 7.98 13.52
CA MET A 225 -16.90 9.16 14.35
C MET A 225 -18.22 9.67 14.96
N GLY A 226 -18.21 10.03 16.24
CA GLY A 226 -19.36 10.62 16.91
C GLY A 226 -19.48 12.13 16.65
N ILE A 227 -20.69 12.69 16.81
CA ILE A 227 -20.94 14.13 16.77
C ILE A 227 -20.40 14.74 18.06
N GLY A 228 -19.27 15.44 17.98
CA GLY A 228 -18.61 16.00 19.17
C GLY A 228 -17.19 16.52 18.93
N ARG A 229 -16.51 16.85 20.06
CA ARG A 229 -15.15 17.39 20.09
C ARG A 229 -14.25 16.72 21.12
N LYS A 230 -14.80 15.86 22.00
CA LYS A 230 -14.09 15.36 23.18
C LYS A 230 -13.29 14.10 22.93
N LYS A 231 -13.73 13.27 22.01
CA LYS A 231 -13.03 12.05 21.63
C LYS A 231 -12.08 12.34 20.47
N SER A 232 -10.95 11.67 20.43
CA SER A 232 -10.00 11.84 19.34
C SER A 232 -10.66 11.58 17.99
N TYR A 233 -11.42 10.47 17.89
CA TYR A 233 -12.23 10.14 16.72
C TYR A 233 -13.68 10.62 16.88
N SER A 234 -13.87 11.94 16.98
CA SER A 234 -15.16 12.60 16.81
C SER A 234 -15.06 13.65 15.71
N LEU A 235 -16.18 14.06 15.11
CA LEU A 235 -16.17 14.90 13.88
C LEU A 235 -15.29 16.16 14.01
N CYS A 236 -15.25 16.78 15.20
CA CYS A 236 -14.40 17.95 15.50
C CYS A 236 -13.42 17.63 16.64
N GLY A 237 -12.96 16.39 16.76
CA GLY A 237 -11.93 15.95 17.70
C GLY A 237 -10.51 16.16 17.17
N ASP A 238 -9.51 15.76 17.97
CA ASP A 238 -8.08 15.92 17.62
C ASP A 238 -7.67 15.17 16.34
N LEU A 239 -8.35 14.07 16.02
CA LEU A 239 -8.23 13.31 14.76
C LEU A 239 -9.54 13.37 13.95
N GLY A 240 -10.27 14.46 14.05
CA GLY A 240 -11.53 14.68 13.36
C GLY A 240 -11.38 15.19 11.93
N SER A 241 -12.53 15.48 11.30
CA SER A 241 -12.60 15.82 9.88
C SER A 241 -11.68 16.97 9.48
N GLN A 242 -11.67 18.08 10.25
CA GLN A 242 -10.87 19.25 9.88
C GLN A 242 -9.37 18.96 9.99
N PHE A 243 -8.94 18.20 11.02
CA PHE A 243 -7.55 17.79 11.18
C PHE A 243 -7.08 16.95 9.99
N MET A 244 -7.89 15.97 9.55
CA MET A 244 -7.56 15.14 8.38
C MET A 244 -7.37 15.97 7.11
N ILE A 245 -8.21 17.00 6.90
CA ILE A 245 -8.14 17.89 5.74
C ILE A 245 -6.93 18.83 5.83
N ASP A 246 -6.74 19.51 6.96
CA ASP A 246 -5.75 20.58 7.08
C ASP A 246 -4.32 20.06 7.26
N GLU A 247 -4.15 19.00 8.06
CA GLU A 247 -2.81 18.49 8.44
C GLU A 247 -2.37 17.31 7.57
N TRP A 248 -3.30 16.47 7.13
CA TRP A 248 -2.99 15.27 6.34
C TRP A 248 -3.31 15.40 4.86
N GLY A 249 -3.89 16.55 4.45
CA GLY A 249 -4.08 16.91 3.04
C GLY A 249 -5.23 16.18 2.34
N TYR A 250 -6.18 15.60 3.09
CA TYR A 250 -7.39 15.04 2.49
C TYR A 250 -8.18 16.11 1.75
N PRO A 251 -8.87 15.77 0.64
CA PRO A 251 -9.57 16.76 -0.16
C PRO A 251 -10.74 17.40 0.63
N ASP A 252 -10.87 18.73 0.54
CA ASP A 252 -11.99 19.47 1.13
C ASP A 252 -13.26 19.32 0.24
N ILE A 253 -13.86 18.13 0.31
CA ILE A 253 -15.08 17.76 -0.43
C ILE A 253 -16.27 17.52 0.49
N GLY A 254 -16.05 17.58 1.81
CA GLY A 254 -17.09 17.31 2.79
C GLY A 254 -16.56 16.93 4.18
N VAL A 255 -17.08 15.87 4.78
CA VAL A 255 -16.83 15.51 6.19
C VAL A 255 -16.28 14.11 6.30
N VAL A 256 -15.13 13.94 6.94
CA VAL A 256 -14.61 12.62 7.33
C VAL A 256 -15.46 12.05 8.44
N ILE A 257 -15.97 10.83 8.26
CA ILE A 257 -16.89 10.16 9.18
C ILE A 257 -16.38 8.82 9.73
N CYS A 258 -15.41 8.20 9.07
CA CYS A 258 -14.75 7.00 9.57
C CYS A 258 -13.25 7.11 9.33
N ASP A 259 -12.47 6.58 10.27
CA ASP A 259 -11.09 6.19 10.05
C ASP A 259 -11.02 4.73 9.61
N CYS A 260 -9.91 4.37 9.00
CA CYS A 260 -9.64 3.04 8.49
C CYS A 260 -8.44 2.40 9.23
N PRO A 261 -8.26 1.07 9.18
CA PRO A 261 -7.19 0.40 9.93
C PRO A 261 -5.77 0.66 9.38
N SER A 262 -5.63 1.53 8.42
CA SER A 262 -4.37 1.97 7.79
C SER A 262 -3.58 3.02 8.59
N ALA A 263 -3.96 3.32 9.83
CA ALA A 263 -3.34 4.35 10.67
C ALA A 263 -3.40 5.78 10.05
N GLY A 264 -4.47 6.08 9.32
CA GLY A 264 -4.75 7.40 8.76
C GLY A 264 -4.35 7.55 7.29
N HIS A 265 -3.91 6.48 6.62
CA HIS A 265 -3.59 6.50 5.19
C HIS A 265 -4.83 6.39 4.28
N ASP A 266 -6.00 6.11 4.85
CA ASP A 266 -7.29 6.19 4.17
C ASP A 266 -8.42 6.53 5.14
N VAL A 267 -9.50 7.09 4.61
CA VAL A 267 -10.67 7.53 5.38
C VAL A 267 -11.96 7.33 4.58
N VAL A 268 -13.11 7.32 5.27
CA VAL A 268 -14.43 7.42 4.64
C VAL A 268 -15.01 8.81 4.88
N MET A 269 -15.52 9.43 3.80
CA MET A 269 -16.05 10.80 3.81
C MET A 269 -17.50 10.86 3.29
N LEU A 270 -18.24 11.83 3.80
CA LEU A 270 -19.46 12.35 3.17
C LEU A 270 -19.04 13.35 2.07
N ASP A 271 -19.39 13.07 0.83
CA ASP A 271 -19.03 13.89 -0.35
C ASP A 271 -20.15 14.81 -0.76
N TYR A 272 -19.96 16.12 -0.60
CA TYR A 272 -20.95 17.15 -0.90
C TYR A 272 -20.78 17.80 -2.28
N ARG A 273 -19.82 17.36 -3.09
CA ARG A 273 -19.56 17.96 -4.42
C ARG A 273 -20.77 17.96 -5.35
N ALA A 274 -21.63 16.95 -5.26
CA ALA A 274 -22.81 16.82 -6.11
C ALA A 274 -24.05 17.51 -5.54
N CYS A 275 -24.23 17.56 -4.22
CA CYS A 275 -25.46 17.99 -3.56
C CYS A 275 -25.38 19.40 -2.94
N GLY A 276 -24.19 19.95 -2.75
CA GLY A 276 -23.99 21.19 -2.00
C GLY A 276 -24.10 20.97 -0.50
N ILE A 277 -23.71 21.97 0.27
CA ILE A 277 -23.51 21.90 1.74
C ILE A 277 -24.75 21.50 2.56
N ASP A 278 -25.94 21.68 2.02
CA ASP A 278 -27.23 21.39 2.68
C ASP A 278 -27.91 20.12 2.09
N GLY A 279 -27.30 19.46 1.10
CA GLY A 279 -27.89 18.33 0.40
C GLY A 279 -27.56 16.98 1.03
N GLU A 280 -28.11 15.88 0.46
CA GLU A 280 -27.80 14.51 0.86
C GLU A 280 -26.49 14.07 0.19
N PRO A 281 -25.38 13.90 0.93
CA PRO A 281 -24.07 13.54 0.37
C PRO A 281 -23.99 12.07 -0.04
N GLU A 282 -23.07 11.78 -0.93
CA GLU A 282 -22.61 10.42 -1.19
C GLU A 282 -21.59 9.99 -0.13
N VAL A 283 -21.34 8.70 -0.01
CA VAL A 283 -20.25 8.17 0.83
C VAL A 283 -19.13 7.69 -0.08
N VAL A 284 -17.93 8.15 0.20
CA VAL A 284 -16.72 7.83 -0.57
C VAL A 284 -15.59 7.40 0.36
N HIS A 285 -14.73 6.53 -0.13
CA HIS A 285 -13.43 6.25 0.44
C HIS A 285 -12.39 7.14 -0.22
N VAL A 286 -11.42 7.63 0.53
CA VAL A 286 -10.30 8.45 0.03
C VAL A 286 -8.99 7.83 0.50
N ASP A 287 -8.14 7.52 -0.46
CA ASP A 287 -6.91 6.73 -0.30
C ASP A 287 -5.67 7.62 -0.48
N GLN A 288 -4.97 7.92 0.62
CA GLN A 288 -3.75 8.74 0.59
C GLN A 288 -2.61 8.03 -0.14
N GLU A 289 -2.48 6.70 0.01
CA GLU A 289 -1.43 5.91 -0.63
C GLU A 289 -1.56 5.90 -2.17
N ASP A 290 -2.78 6.09 -2.70
CA ASP A 290 -3.03 6.26 -4.13
C ASP A 290 -3.33 7.73 -4.51
N ASP A 291 -2.58 8.67 -3.90
CA ASP A 291 -2.65 10.10 -4.18
C ASP A 291 -4.06 10.69 -3.97
N TYR A 292 -4.68 10.35 -2.84
CA TYR A 292 -6.05 10.76 -2.48
C TYR A 292 -7.10 10.36 -3.52
N GLU A 293 -6.93 9.20 -4.11
CA GLU A 293 -7.90 8.61 -5.04
C GLU A 293 -9.25 8.41 -4.34
N ILE A 294 -10.33 8.84 -5.02
CA ILE A 294 -11.68 8.76 -4.48
C ILE A 294 -12.39 7.53 -5.04
N THR A 295 -12.87 6.65 -4.16
CA THR A 295 -13.67 5.47 -4.51
C THR A 295 -15.08 5.64 -3.97
N PHE A 296 -16.09 5.58 -4.86
CA PHE A 296 -17.49 5.63 -4.48
C PHE A 296 -17.90 4.38 -3.72
N LEU A 297 -18.61 4.57 -2.61
CA LEU A 297 -19.14 3.48 -1.78
C LEU A 297 -20.68 3.42 -1.90
N ALA A 298 -21.40 4.48 -1.51
CA ALA A 298 -22.86 4.48 -1.44
C ALA A 298 -23.48 5.82 -1.80
N ASP A 299 -24.73 5.81 -2.27
CA ASP A 299 -25.48 7.02 -2.63
C ASP A 299 -25.83 7.92 -1.43
N ASN A 300 -25.82 7.37 -0.22
CA ASN A 300 -26.08 8.06 1.04
C ASN A 300 -25.56 7.26 2.23
N PHE A 301 -25.57 7.87 3.43
CA PHE A 301 -25.06 7.23 4.66
C PHE A 301 -25.88 6.00 5.09
N GLU A 302 -27.19 6.00 4.90
CA GLU A 302 -28.03 4.84 5.23
C GLU A 302 -27.62 3.59 4.46
N GLU A 303 -27.39 3.74 3.15
CA GLU A 303 -26.95 2.63 2.29
C GLU A 303 -25.53 2.17 2.63
N PHE A 304 -24.63 3.09 2.97
CA PHE A 304 -23.30 2.73 3.45
C PHE A 304 -23.37 1.86 4.72
N ILE A 305 -24.11 2.29 5.74
CA ILE A 305 -24.23 1.55 6.99
C ILE A 305 -24.86 0.18 6.80
N LYS A 306 -25.87 0.07 5.94
CA LYS A 306 -26.53 -1.21 5.63
C LYS A 306 -25.70 -2.13 4.72
N GLY A 307 -24.74 -1.58 4.01
CA GLY A 307 -23.84 -2.31 3.13
C GLY A 307 -22.59 -2.84 3.81
N LEU A 308 -22.37 -2.51 5.09
CA LEU A 308 -21.25 -3.05 5.86
C LEU A 308 -21.42 -4.55 6.09
N VAL A 309 -20.37 -5.32 5.81
CA VAL A 309 -20.32 -6.79 5.95
C VAL A 309 -19.23 -7.19 6.95
N ASN A 310 -19.31 -8.42 7.42
CA ASN A 310 -18.34 -8.97 8.36
C ASN A 310 -16.98 -9.18 7.67
N ASP A 311 -15.90 -9.04 8.41
CA ASP A 311 -14.53 -9.28 7.96
C ASP A 311 -14.29 -10.74 7.55
N GLU A 312 -15.03 -11.69 8.15
CA GLU A 312 -14.99 -13.09 7.77
C GLU A 312 -15.33 -13.35 6.27
N GLU A 313 -16.05 -12.42 5.61
CA GLU A 313 -16.35 -12.54 4.16
C GLU A 313 -15.12 -12.32 3.27
N TYR A 314 -14.06 -11.72 3.83
CA TYR A 314 -12.79 -11.41 3.14
C TYR A 314 -11.60 -12.12 3.78
N ASP A 315 -11.85 -13.03 4.72
CA ASP A 315 -10.78 -13.81 5.36
C ASP A 315 -10.28 -14.89 4.38
N THR A 316 -9.08 -14.65 3.83
CA THR A 316 -8.38 -15.59 2.93
C THR A 316 -7.33 -16.42 3.67
N SER A 317 -7.34 -16.40 5.00
CA SER A 317 -6.25 -17.02 5.79
C SER A 317 -6.10 -18.52 5.55
N GLU A 318 -7.18 -19.27 5.30
CA GLU A 318 -7.10 -20.69 4.98
C GLU A 318 -6.59 -20.92 3.55
N GLU A 319 -7.05 -20.12 2.57
CA GLU A 319 -6.56 -20.16 1.18
C GLU A 319 -5.08 -19.79 1.11
N ASP A 320 -4.66 -18.72 1.81
CA ASP A 320 -3.29 -18.27 1.88
C ASP A 320 -2.39 -19.33 2.51
N LYS A 321 -2.88 -20.02 3.53
CA LYS A 321 -2.18 -21.13 4.18
C LYS A 321 -2.04 -22.32 3.24
N GLU A 322 -3.10 -22.70 2.52
CA GLU A 322 -3.06 -23.77 1.53
C GLU A 322 -2.08 -23.44 0.41
N GLU A 323 -2.08 -22.20 -0.09
CA GLU A 323 -1.13 -21.73 -1.10
C GLU A 323 0.31 -21.78 -0.57
N ALA A 324 0.53 -21.33 0.67
CA ALA A 324 1.84 -21.38 1.30
C ALA A 324 2.35 -22.83 1.45
N LEU A 325 1.47 -23.77 1.86
CA LEU A 325 1.80 -25.18 1.97
C LEU A 325 2.11 -25.81 0.61
N ASP A 326 1.36 -25.47 -0.44
CA ASP A 326 1.63 -25.94 -1.80
C ASP A 326 2.99 -25.43 -2.31
N LYS A 327 3.29 -24.15 -2.11
CA LYS A 327 4.59 -23.55 -2.46
C LYS A 327 5.75 -24.21 -1.69
N VAL A 328 5.58 -24.53 -0.41
CA VAL A 328 6.58 -25.25 0.38
C VAL A 328 6.77 -26.66 -0.14
N ALA A 329 5.71 -27.34 -0.53
CA ALA A 329 5.77 -28.70 -1.08
C ALA A 329 6.43 -28.78 -2.46
N HIS A 330 6.10 -27.85 -3.36
CA HIS A 330 6.42 -27.94 -4.80
C HIS A 330 7.32 -26.82 -5.31
N GLY A 331 7.46 -25.70 -4.58
CA GLY A 331 8.28 -24.56 -4.96
C GLY A 331 9.76 -24.92 -5.09
N LYS A 332 10.47 -24.20 -5.95
CA LYS A 332 11.92 -24.34 -6.13
C LYS A 332 12.66 -23.61 -5.02
N PHE A 333 13.69 -24.22 -4.48
CA PHE A 333 14.63 -23.51 -3.61
C PHE A 333 15.38 -22.43 -4.39
N SER A 334 15.90 -21.44 -3.66
CA SER A 334 16.85 -20.50 -4.24
C SER A 334 18.08 -21.27 -4.78
N PRO A 335 18.68 -20.82 -5.90
CA PRO A 335 19.79 -21.56 -6.53
C PRO A 335 20.95 -21.86 -5.57
N LEU A 336 21.25 -20.94 -4.65
CA LEU A 336 22.32 -21.16 -3.68
C LEU A 336 21.93 -22.20 -2.64
N LEU A 337 20.68 -22.20 -2.14
CA LEU A 337 20.23 -23.21 -1.19
C LEU A 337 20.20 -24.61 -1.82
N GLU A 338 19.74 -24.73 -3.07
CA GLU A 338 19.76 -25.97 -3.84
C GLU A 338 21.19 -26.51 -4.00
N GLU A 339 22.15 -25.64 -4.34
CA GLU A 339 23.57 -25.95 -4.40
C GLU A 339 24.12 -26.45 -3.06
N LEU A 340 23.82 -25.76 -1.94
CA LEU A 340 24.24 -26.12 -0.61
C LEU A 340 23.69 -27.50 -0.18
N CYS A 341 22.43 -27.78 -0.45
CA CYS A 341 21.82 -29.09 -0.19
C CYS A 341 22.51 -30.21 -0.96
N SER A 342 22.91 -29.96 -2.21
CA SER A 342 23.58 -30.96 -3.06
C SER A 342 25.02 -31.28 -2.62
N ARG A 343 25.70 -30.32 -1.97
CA ARG A 343 27.09 -30.45 -1.53
C ARG A 343 27.27 -31.15 -0.17
N VAL A 344 26.21 -31.11 0.65
CA VAL A 344 26.31 -31.60 2.01
C VAL A 344 26.35 -33.14 2.04
N THR A 345 27.18 -33.69 2.90
CA THR A 345 27.31 -35.15 3.15
C THR A 345 27.02 -35.48 4.61
N GLY A 346 26.48 -36.66 4.85
CA GLY A 346 26.21 -37.14 6.22
C GLY A 346 24.80 -36.87 6.73
N VAL A 347 23.96 -36.21 5.92
CA VAL A 347 22.50 -36.09 6.15
C VAL A 347 21.81 -36.45 4.84
N ASP A 348 20.96 -37.47 4.91
CA ASP A 348 20.17 -37.91 3.74
C ASP A 348 18.93 -37.02 3.58
N GLN A 349 18.52 -36.77 2.32
CA GLN A 349 17.30 -36.07 1.98
C GLN A 349 17.19 -34.67 2.61
N VAL A 350 18.28 -33.90 2.64
CA VAL A 350 18.35 -32.57 3.29
C VAL A 350 17.26 -31.63 2.77
N GLU A 351 17.01 -31.61 1.45
CA GLU A 351 15.95 -30.81 0.85
C GLU A 351 14.59 -31.16 1.43
N GLN A 352 14.24 -32.45 1.51
CA GLN A 352 12.95 -32.89 2.03
C GLN A 352 12.77 -32.50 3.51
N LYS A 353 13.84 -32.57 4.28
CA LYS A 353 13.82 -32.19 5.71
C LYS A 353 13.65 -30.70 5.91
N ILE A 354 14.29 -29.88 5.06
CA ILE A 354 14.06 -28.43 5.03
C ILE A 354 12.59 -28.15 4.72
N ARG A 355 12.01 -28.83 3.72
CA ARG A 355 10.58 -28.70 3.40
C ARG A 355 9.69 -29.05 4.58
N THR A 356 10.03 -30.11 5.34
CA THR A 356 9.27 -30.48 6.55
C THR A 356 9.30 -29.34 7.59
N ILE A 357 10.47 -28.72 7.83
CA ILE A 357 10.56 -27.58 8.75
C ILE A 357 9.74 -26.40 8.23
N CYS A 358 9.82 -26.10 6.93
CA CYS A 358 9.04 -25.03 6.32
C CYS A 358 7.52 -25.31 6.38
N THR A 359 7.09 -26.55 6.22
CA THR A 359 5.68 -26.98 6.40
C THR A 359 5.23 -26.71 7.85
N GLN A 360 6.06 -27.07 8.85
CA GLN A 360 5.73 -26.77 10.25
C GLN A 360 5.58 -25.26 10.51
N ILE A 361 6.44 -24.43 9.87
CA ILE A 361 6.32 -22.96 9.94
C ILE A 361 4.95 -22.51 9.41
N CYS A 362 4.54 -23.00 8.23
CA CYS A 362 3.24 -22.67 7.64
C CYS A 362 2.07 -23.16 8.51
N GLU A 363 2.15 -24.39 9.03
CA GLU A 363 1.09 -24.95 9.88
C GLU A 363 0.89 -24.16 11.19
N GLU A 364 1.99 -23.72 11.83
CA GLU A 364 1.92 -23.00 13.09
C GLU A 364 1.58 -21.51 12.92
N LYS A 365 2.02 -20.88 11.82
CA LYS A 365 1.85 -19.43 11.61
C LYS A 365 0.70 -19.07 10.65
N GLY A 366 0.16 -20.02 9.92
CA GLY A 366 -0.79 -19.76 8.84
C GLY A 366 -0.15 -19.20 7.56
N ASN A 367 1.16 -18.88 7.58
CA ASN A 367 1.90 -18.37 6.44
C ASN A 367 3.37 -18.80 6.49
N PHE A 368 4.10 -18.63 5.38
CA PHE A 368 5.54 -18.86 5.34
C PHE A 368 6.32 -17.59 5.61
N SER A 369 6.78 -17.42 6.84
CA SER A 369 7.58 -16.25 7.23
C SER A 369 8.70 -16.62 8.22
N PHE A 370 9.87 -15.99 8.08
CA PHE A 370 10.98 -16.09 9.03
C PHE A 370 10.99 -14.89 9.97
N GLN A 371 10.83 -15.18 11.26
CA GLN A 371 10.75 -14.19 12.33
C GLN A 371 11.72 -14.53 13.46
N ALA A 372 11.63 -13.85 14.60
CA ALA A 372 12.41 -14.12 15.79
C ALA A 372 11.74 -15.18 16.69
N ASP A 373 11.53 -16.39 16.16
CA ASP A 373 10.87 -17.51 16.84
C ASP A 373 11.68 -18.82 16.70
N GLU A 374 11.35 -19.83 17.48
CA GLU A 374 12.11 -21.09 17.57
C GLU A 374 12.16 -21.87 16.25
N LEU A 375 11.06 -21.88 15.46
CA LEU A 375 11.04 -22.57 14.17
C LEU A 375 11.89 -21.83 13.14
N SER A 376 11.78 -20.51 13.08
CA SER A 376 12.65 -19.68 12.25
C SER A 376 14.12 -19.83 12.65
N TYR A 377 14.40 -19.87 13.95
CA TYR A 377 15.76 -20.10 14.45
C TYR A 377 16.32 -21.46 14.04
N LEU A 378 15.49 -22.50 13.98
CA LEU A 378 15.93 -23.79 13.45
C LEU A 378 16.30 -23.68 11.97
N MET A 379 15.52 -22.97 11.16
CA MET A 379 15.86 -22.72 9.76
C MET A 379 17.14 -21.91 9.62
N TYR A 380 17.35 -20.86 10.41
CA TYR A 380 18.60 -20.08 10.41
C TYR A 380 19.79 -20.95 10.79
N ASP A 381 19.64 -21.82 11.81
CA ASP A 381 20.65 -22.77 12.21
C ASP A 381 21.01 -23.75 11.07
N VAL A 382 20.02 -24.30 10.39
CA VAL A 382 20.22 -25.22 9.25
C VAL A 382 20.91 -24.52 8.08
N GLN A 383 20.46 -23.34 7.70
CA GLN A 383 21.02 -22.56 6.60
C GLN A 383 22.46 -22.14 6.89
N PHE A 384 22.75 -21.70 8.14
CA PHE A 384 24.11 -21.35 8.56
C PHE A 384 25.03 -22.57 8.55
N TRP A 385 24.57 -23.70 9.06
CA TRP A 385 25.33 -24.94 9.02
C TRP A 385 25.64 -25.36 7.59
N LEU A 386 24.68 -25.38 6.70
CA LEU A 386 24.88 -25.71 5.28
C LEU A 386 25.90 -24.77 4.63
N TYR A 387 25.75 -23.46 4.86
CA TYR A 387 26.61 -22.45 4.26
C TYR A 387 28.03 -22.55 4.75
N THR A 388 28.26 -22.58 6.07
CA THR A 388 29.61 -22.68 6.67
C THR A 388 30.30 -24.03 6.44
N LYS A 389 29.51 -25.08 6.19
CA LYS A 389 30.05 -26.37 5.77
C LYS A 389 30.61 -26.34 4.35
N SER A 390 29.94 -25.62 3.47
CA SER A 390 30.36 -25.45 2.08
C SER A 390 31.41 -24.35 1.87
N TYR A 391 31.41 -23.35 2.75
CA TYR A 391 32.35 -22.21 2.74
C TYR A 391 33.01 -22.06 4.14
N PRO A 392 34.03 -22.86 4.47
CA PRO A 392 34.62 -22.92 5.83
C PRO A 392 35.25 -21.61 6.31
N ASP A 393 35.72 -20.77 5.40
CA ASP A 393 36.43 -19.52 5.71
C ASP A 393 35.46 -18.29 5.77
N THR A 394 34.17 -18.52 6.03
CA THR A 394 33.14 -17.49 6.03
C THR A 394 33.29 -16.52 7.20
N SER A 395 33.34 -15.22 6.91
CA SER A 395 33.17 -14.15 7.90
C SER A 395 31.69 -13.83 8.17
N ARG A 396 31.41 -13.08 9.27
CA ARG A 396 30.06 -12.60 9.59
C ARG A 396 29.46 -11.80 8.44
N ASP A 397 30.20 -10.84 7.90
CA ASP A 397 29.72 -9.93 6.85
C ASP A 397 29.44 -10.69 5.54
N GLN A 398 30.29 -11.68 5.22
CA GLN A 398 30.07 -12.54 4.06
C GLN A 398 28.79 -13.38 4.19
N TYR A 399 28.53 -13.93 5.39
CA TYR A 399 27.30 -14.68 5.63
C TYR A 399 26.05 -13.80 5.54
N VAL A 400 26.07 -12.63 6.21
CA VAL A 400 24.95 -11.67 6.15
C VAL A 400 24.67 -11.22 4.71
N ALA A 401 25.71 -10.94 3.92
CA ALA A 401 25.56 -10.58 2.50
C ALA A 401 25.05 -11.75 1.62
N ALA A 402 25.34 -13.00 2.00
CA ALA A 402 24.90 -14.18 1.27
C ALA A 402 23.47 -14.61 1.64
N TYR A 403 23.02 -14.28 2.86
CA TYR A 403 21.79 -14.79 3.43
C TYR A 403 20.54 -14.58 2.55
N PRO A 404 20.30 -13.40 1.93
CA PRO A 404 19.16 -13.22 1.04
C PRO A 404 19.12 -14.19 -0.16
N LYS A 405 20.25 -14.79 -0.51
CA LYS A 405 20.39 -15.76 -1.62
C LYS A 405 20.20 -17.21 -1.19
N ILE A 406 20.14 -17.49 0.13
CA ILE A 406 19.92 -18.84 0.67
C ILE A 406 18.58 -19.00 1.36
N ILE A 407 17.72 -17.99 1.32
CA ILE A 407 16.33 -18.11 1.78
C ILE A 407 15.62 -19.14 0.91
N ALA A 408 14.94 -20.09 1.56
CA ALA A 408 14.12 -21.07 0.85
C ALA A 408 13.03 -20.37 0.04
N PHE A 409 12.73 -20.83 -1.16
CA PHE A 409 11.70 -20.29 -2.06
C PHE A 409 11.92 -18.81 -2.39
N GLY A 410 12.95 -18.48 -3.15
CA GLY A 410 13.28 -17.11 -3.58
C GLY A 410 12.14 -16.42 -4.32
N GLY A 411 12.23 -15.08 -4.47
CA GLY A 411 11.22 -14.24 -5.11
C GLY A 411 10.09 -13.83 -4.15
N GLU A 412 8.87 -13.72 -4.62
CA GLU A 412 7.70 -13.22 -3.87
C GLU A 412 7.44 -14.00 -2.57
N PHE A 413 7.64 -15.30 -2.58
CA PHE A 413 7.36 -16.15 -1.43
C PHE A 413 8.50 -16.22 -0.41
N GLY A 414 9.73 -16.14 -0.86
CA GLY A 414 10.91 -16.35 0.01
C GLY A 414 11.26 -15.16 0.90
N GLN A 415 10.70 -14.00 0.67
CA GLN A 415 10.98 -12.77 1.42
C GLN A 415 9.87 -12.39 2.40
N GLY A 416 8.76 -13.13 2.44
CA GLY A 416 7.65 -12.88 3.36
C GLY A 416 8.14 -12.82 4.81
N GLY A 417 7.99 -11.68 5.46
CA GLY A 417 8.35 -11.46 6.84
C GLY A 417 9.86 -11.48 7.17
N TYR A 418 10.76 -11.56 6.18
CA TYR A 418 12.19 -11.45 6.42
C TYR A 418 12.61 -10.00 6.62
N ALA A 419 13.12 -9.68 7.82
CA ALA A 419 13.82 -8.44 8.09
C ALA A 419 15.33 -8.72 8.22
N PRO A 420 16.22 -7.95 7.57
CA PRO A 420 17.67 -8.15 7.67
C PRO A 420 18.20 -8.14 9.11
N SER A 421 17.54 -7.43 10.02
CA SER A 421 17.87 -7.42 11.45
C SER A 421 17.70 -8.78 12.11
N PHE A 422 16.73 -9.61 11.70
CA PHE A 422 16.49 -10.93 12.32
C PHE A 422 17.69 -11.86 12.21
N ILE A 423 18.37 -11.87 11.07
CA ILE A 423 19.57 -12.72 10.91
C ILE A 423 20.76 -12.18 11.71
N THR A 424 20.90 -10.86 11.81
CA THR A 424 21.98 -10.26 12.63
C THR A 424 21.74 -10.49 14.11
N ASP A 425 20.51 -10.36 14.57
CA ASP A 425 20.11 -10.62 15.97
C ASP A 425 20.27 -12.10 16.31
N TRP A 426 19.86 -13.01 15.42
CA TRP A 426 20.06 -14.44 15.59
C TRP A 426 21.55 -14.79 15.70
N LEU A 427 22.43 -14.24 14.84
CA LEU A 427 23.88 -14.44 14.93
C LEU A 427 24.43 -14.00 16.29
N ASP A 428 23.99 -12.86 16.79
CA ASP A 428 24.42 -12.31 18.08
C ASP A 428 23.91 -13.15 19.27
N ILE A 429 22.68 -13.65 19.18
CA ILE A 429 22.08 -14.58 20.14
C ILE A 429 22.91 -15.87 20.17
N ARG A 430 23.15 -16.53 19.02
CA ARG A 430 23.91 -17.78 18.93
C ARG A 430 25.37 -17.63 19.39
N LYS A 431 25.96 -16.44 19.14
CA LYS A 431 27.32 -16.12 19.67
C LYS A 431 27.31 -15.93 21.19
N LYS A 432 26.31 -15.23 21.74
CA LYS A 432 26.15 -15.03 23.20
C LYS A 432 25.91 -16.36 23.93
N GLU A 433 25.18 -17.26 23.31
CA GLU A 433 24.96 -18.63 23.82
C GLU A 433 26.20 -19.55 23.73
N GLY A 434 27.28 -19.08 23.08
CA GLY A 434 28.49 -19.87 22.85
C GLY A 434 28.32 -20.98 21.79
N ARG A 435 27.27 -20.91 20.98
CA ARG A 435 26.98 -21.84 19.88
C ARG A 435 27.76 -21.52 18.62
N ILE A 436 27.96 -20.23 18.35
CA ILE A 436 28.82 -19.72 17.28
C ILE A 436 30.13 -19.26 17.90
N ILE A 437 31.26 -19.76 17.36
CA ILE A 437 32.61 -19.31 17.65
C ILE A 437 33.15 -18.49 16.49
N GLN A 438 34.00 -17.52 16.82
CA GLN A 438 34.72 -16.70 15.85
C GLN A 438 36.23 -16.81 16.09
N ASP A 439 36.96 -17.28 15.08
CA ASP A 439 38.40 -17.42 15.11
C ASP A 439 39.00 -16.76 13.86
N HIS A 440 39.96 -15.85 14.03
CA HIS A 440 40.58 -15.08 12.93
C HIS A 440 39.60 -14.48 11.92
N GLY A 441 38.42 -14.03 12.41
CA GLY A 441 37.34 -13.44 11.57
C GLY A 441 36.38 -14.47 10.99
N ILE A 442 36.70 -15.75 11.04
CA ILE A 442 35.86 -16.84 10.54
C ILE A 442 34.82 -17.22 11.59
N ILE A 443 33.56 -17.38 11.17
CA ILE A 443 32.47 -17.81 12.05
C ILE A 443 32.02 -19.23 11.72
N ARG A 444 31.74 -20.02 12.74
CA ARG A 444 31.20 -21.38 12.59
C ARG A 444 30.51 -21.83 13.86
N PHE A 445 29.65 -22.83 13.77
CA PHE A 445 29.17 -23.52 14.98
C PHE A 445 30.26 -24.25 15.70
N THR A 446 30.08 -24.42 17.01
CA THR A 446 30.83 -25.44 17.76
C THR A 446 30.50 -26.84 17.26
N ASP A 447 31.42 -27.80 17.43
CA ASP A 447 31.17 -29.17 16.99
C ASP A 447 29.96 -29.80 17.70
N SER A 448 29.77 -29.49 18.98
CA SER A 448 28.60 -29.95 19.76
C SER A 448 27.29 -29.39 19.22
N TYR A 449 27.25 -28.09 18.87
CA TYR A 449 26.03 -27.48 18.35
C TYR A 449 25.75 -27.89 16.89
N SER A 450 26.80 -28.06 16.09
CA SER A 450 26.66 -28.67 14.75
C SER A 450 26.00 -30.04 14.81
N ALA A 451 26.40 -30.89 15.77
CA ALA A 451 25.78 -32.19 15.96
C ALA A 451 24.32 -32.09 16.42
N GLU A 452 23.97 -31.10 17.25
CA GLU A 452 22.59 -30.83 17.66
C GLU A 452 21.72 -30.42 16.47
N VAL A 453 22.20 -29.48 15.62
CA VAL A 453 21.48 -29.03 14.41
C VAL A 453 21.27 -30.19 13.45
N ILE A 454 22.30 -31.01 13.21
CA ILE A 454 22.18 -32.21 12.36
C ILE A 454 21.13 -33.17 12.94
N ASN A 455 21.13 -33.40 14.25
CA ASN A 455 20.17 -34.29 14.90
C ASN A 455 18.72 -33.73 14.75
N LYS A 456 18.52 -32.46 14.99
CA LYS A 456 17.22 -31.82 14.79
C LYS A 456 16.75 -31.94 13.32
N LEU A 457 17.65 -31.70 12.38
CA LEU A 457 17.38 -31.88 10.95
C LEU A 457 17.08 -33.33 10.58
N GLN A 458 17.69 -34.32 11.24
CA GLN A 458 17.41 -35.75 11.00
C GLN A 458 16.05 -36.20 11.53
N ILE A 459 15.55 -35.55 12.58
CA ILE A 459 14.27 -35.87 13.21
C ILE A 459 13.11 -35.19 12.41
N ALA A 460 13.36 -34.02 11.84
CA ALA A 460 12.41 -33.37 10.94
C ALA A 460 12.18 -34.21 9.66
#